data_dff461921878b046b7acdb5561735c99
#
_entry.id   dff461921878b046b7acdb5561735c99
#
_cell.length_a   1.000
_cell.length_b   1.000
_cell.length_c   1.000
_cell.angle_alpha   90.00
_cell.angle_beta   90.00
_cell.angle_gamma   90.00
#
_symmetry.space_group_name_H-M   'P 1'
#
loop_
_entity.id
_entity.type
_entity.pdbx_description
1 polymer ?
#
loop_
_entity_poly.entity_id
_entity_poly.type
_entity_poly.pdbx_seq_one_letter_code
_entity_poly.pdbx_strand_id
1 'polypeptide(L)'
;MMRSRNWRQHLHSQLSKAQKEAVMHKDGPMMVLAGPGSGKTLVITKRIQYLISHYQILPQRILVITFTRAAANEMKERFWRLAGETLPVSFGTFHSVFFTILKYAYHYSADNILPEHKKYDFIREIITDHELEIDDEADFMRQIIQEISLVKGQMIPLAYYHSGCCGDEVFKEIYRAYEEKLHENRWIDFDDILVYTYELLKEREDIRKAWQQKFPYILIDEFQDINKIQYEIVKMLAGETKNLFIVGDDDQSIYKFRGARPELMLNFSKDFENTRQVILNRNYRCGEEIVQVAEDIISYNTKRFEKKMQARKDATSMVEVRTFKDHYEENKHIIYTIKEEMAKKTPLSQIAILYRTNQGPRQLIAALMAYNIPFYMQDAVPNLFDHWISKNIIDYMHLAMGDRKRSTFLRVMNRPKRYISREYLTESQVSFDDLLEKVKDKPWLYEYVEDFKEDLRIMKNMTPLMAINYIRKSVGYNAYLAEYARFRKIQEEEFTQVLEELQESAKGYDTYEAWFDHIKEYTEELNRQSKENQKEKEGVVVSTMHSTKGLEFERVFLPDVNEDVIPHKKSMKEEDVEEERRLFYVGVTRAKKYLHILSVKKLYNKDSRPSRFVEELRSRQEKRGVLHGK
;
A
#
# COMPACT_ATOMS: atom_id res chain seq x y z
N MET A 1 41.28 -14.46 24.54
CA MET A 1 40.50 -15.51 25.23
C MET A 1 39.51 -15.00 26.31
N MET A 2 39.74 -13.89 27.02
CA MET A 2 38.79 -13.38 28.04
C MET A 2 37.50 -12.75 27.45
N ARG A 3 37.52 -12.16 26.24
CA ARG A 3 36.33 -11.63 25.60
C ARG A 3 35.30 -12.70 25.19
N SER A 4 35.71 -13.96 24.98
CA SER A 4 34.85 -15.06 24.54
C SER A 4 33.97 -15.68 25.67
N ARG A 5 34.29 -15.48 26.94
CA ARG A 5 33.50 -16.01 28.07
C ARG A 5 32.31 -15.13 28.44
N ASN A 6 32.46 -13.81 28.40
CA ASN A 6 31.41 -12.88 28.81
C ASN A 6 30.21 -12.87 27.85
N TRP A 7 30.40 -13.00 26.53
CA TRP A 7 29.31 -12.97 25.60
C TRP A 7 28.45 -14.25 25.61
N ARG A 8 29.04 -15.42 25.94
CA ARG A 8 28.27 -16.67 26.12
C ARG A 8 27.27 -16.54 27.25
N GLN A 9 27.63 -15.92 28.35
CA GLN A 9 26.70 -15.65 29.46
C GLN A 9 25.60 -14.66 29.06
N HIS A 10 25.91 -13.62 28.31
CA HIS A 10 24.92 -12.67 27.78
C HIS A 10 23.98 -13.28 26.73
N LEU A 11 24.47 -14.20 25.90
CA LEU A 11 23.61 -14.93 24.96
C LEU A 11 22.58 -15.82 25.69
N HIS A 12 23.02 -16.44 26.77
CA HIS A 12 22.18 -17.36 27.54
C HIS A 12 21.10 -16.68 28.39
N SER A 13 21.28 -15.43 28.79
CA SER A 13 20.34 -14.74 29.69
C SER A 13 19.23 -13.97 28.97
N GLN A 14 19.39 -13.62 27.71
CA GLN A 14 18.47 -12.72 26.96
C GLN A 14 17.59 -13.40 25.91
N LEU A 15 17.92 -14.62 25.46
CA LEU A 15 17.21 -15.30 24.39
C LEU A 15 16.30 -16.42 24.91
N SER A 16 15.10 -16.56 24.33
CA SER A 16 14.23 -17.71 24.55
C SER A 16 14.88 -19.01 24.01
N LYS A 17 14.35 -20.17 24.40
CA LYS A 17 14.83 -21.47 23.92
C LYS A 17 14.81 -21.55 22.38
N ALA A 18 13.68 -21.15 21.77
CA ALA A 18 13.54 -21.13 20.31
C ALA A 18 14.49 -20.15 19.62
N GLN A 19 14.67 -18.95 20.18
CA GLN A 19 15.64 -17.98 19.66
C GLN A 19 17.08 -18.51 19.74
N LYS A 20 17.45 -19.19 20.83
CA LYS A 20 18.77 -19.85 20.95
C LYS A 20 18.99 -20.92 19.90
N GLU A 21 18.00 -21.78 19.69
CA GLU A 21 18.06 -22.81 18.65
C GLU A 21 18.30 -22.22 17.26
N ALA A 22 17.54 -21.18 16.89
CA ALA A 22 17.71 -20.48 15.62
C ALA A 22 19.08 -19.80 15.49
N VAL A 23 19.58 -19.16 16.54
CA VAL A 23 20.89 -18.50 16.55
C VAL A 23 22.06 -19.49 16.42
N MET A 24 21.96 -20.64 17.08
CA MET A 24 23.03 -21.64 17.18
C MET A 24 23.08 -22.59 15.98
N HIS A 25 22.10 -22.59 15.12
CA HIS A 25 22.11 -23.42 13.90
C HIS A 25 23.32 -23.07 13.02
N LYS A 26 24.05 -24.06 12.52
CA LYS A 26 25.28 -23.84 11.71
C LYS A 26 25.00 -24.01 10.23
N ASP A 27 24.89 -25.22 9.78
CA ASP A 27 24.85 -25.59 8.37
C ASP A 27 23.51 -26.17 7.97
N GLY A 28 23.17 -26.04 6.68
CA GLY A 28 21.92 -26.50 6.09
C GLY A 28 20.77 -25.50 6.17
N PRO A 29 19.63 -25.84 5.55
CA PRO A 29 18.49 -24.94 5.48
C PRO A 29 17.77 -24.83 6.82
N MET A 30 17.38 -23.61 7.18
CA MET A 30 16.59 -23.32 8.36
C MET A 30 15.49 -22.33 8.08
N MET A 31 14.28 -22.65 8.53
CA MET A 31 13.12 -21.78 8.48
C MET A 31 12.72 -21.36 9.89
N VAL A 32 12.68 -20.06 10.12
CA VAL A 32 12.24 -19.45 11.38
C VAL A 32 10.87 -18.80 11.15
N LEU A 33 9.84 -19.43 11.68
CA LEU A 33 8.48 -18.88 11.73
C LEU A 33 8.39 -17.91 12.89
N ALA A 34 8.28 -16.63 12.58
CA ALA A 34 8.47 -15.57 13.56
C ALA A 34 7.27 -14.62 13.58
N GLY A 35 6.33 -14.82 14.49
CA GLY A 35 5.18 -13.95 14.63
C GLY A 35 5.54 -12.48 14.93
N PRO A 36 4.54 -11.58 14.96
CA PRO A 36 4.76 -10.16 15.25
C PRO A 36 5.44 -9.98 16.60
N GLY A 37 6.40 -9.05 16.67
CA GLY A 37 7.06 -8.74 17.94
C GLY A 37 7.89 -9.87 18.56
N SER A 38 8.18 -10.97 17.82
CA SER A 38 8.94 -12.13 18.33
C SER A 38 10.46 -11.96 18.32
N GLY A 39 10.97 -10.84 17.81
CA GLY A 39 12.38 -10.53 17.76
C GLY A 39 13.12 -11.08 16.56
N LYS A 40 12.50 -11.11 15.36
CA LYS A 40 13.10 -11.51 14.06
C LYS A 40 14.49 -10.91 13.86
N THR A 41 14.60 -9.60 13.88
CA THR A 41 15.87 -8.87 13.67
C THR A 41 16.92 -9.19 14.71
N LEU A 42 16.50 -9.43 15.97
CA LEU A 42 17.41 -9.85 17.04
C LEU A 42 18.01 -11.23 16.75
N VAL A 43 17.20 -12.18 16.30
CA VAL A 43 17.67 -13.54 15.95
C VAL A 43 18.64 -13.48 14.80
N ILE A 44 18.37 -12.73 13.72
CA ILE A 44 19.26 -12.59 12.58
C ILE A 44 20.61 -11.98 13.01
N THR A 45 20.59 -10.85 13.71
CA THR A 45 21.82 -10.17 14.14
C THR A 45 22.65 -10.99 15.12
N LYS A 46 22.01 -11.70 16.07
CA LYS A 46 22.68 -12.61 16.99
C LYS A 46 23.23 -13.86 16.30
N ARG A 47 22.53 -14.38 15.28
CA ARG A 47 23.03 -15.48 14.46
C ARG A 47 24.30 -15.09 13.70
N ILE A 48 24.33 -13.92 13.05
CA ILE A 48 25.52 -13.41 12.35
C ILE A 48 26.69 -13.34 13.35
N GLN A 49 26.48 -12.76 14.52
CA GLN A 49 27.50 -12.71 15.57
C GLN A 49 27.97 -14.09 15.99
N TYR A 50 27.06 -15.06 16.10
CA TYR A 50 27.37 -16.44 16.50
C TYR A 50 28.17 -17.17 15.41
N LEU A 51 27.80 -17.03 14.13
CA LEU A 51 28.54 -17.59 12.99
C LEU A 51 30.02 -17.12 12.99
N ILE A 52 30.23 -15.82 13.21
CA ILE A 52 31.56 -15.24 13.20
C ILE A 52 32.35 -15.65 14.45
N SER A 53 31.78 -15.47 15.65
CA SER A 53 32.52 -15.61 16.88
C SER A 53 32.69 -17.06 17.35
N HIS A 54 31.72 -17.93 17.04
CA HIS A 54 31.74 -19.32 17.50
C HIS A 54 32.22 -20.29 16.41
N TYR A 55 31.67 -20.15 15.20
CA TYR A 55 31.99 -21.01 14.08
C TYR A 55 33.16 -20.46 13.21
N GLN A 56 33.68 -19.28 13.56
CA GLN A 56 34.83 -18.65 12.87
C GLN A 56 34.60 -18.42 11.37
N ILE A 57 33.32 -18.20 11.00
CA ILE A 57 32.98 -17.87 9.62
C ILE A 57 33.45 -16.44 9.33
N LEU A 58 34.13 -16.26 8.20
CA LEU A 58 34.61 -14.94 7.78
C LEU A 58 33.40 -14.02 7.49
N PRO A 59 33.36 -12.78 8.02
CA PRO A 59 32.24 -11.88 7.86
C PRO A 59 31.81 -11.63 6.40
N GLN A 60 32.78 -11.51 5.47
CA GLN A 60 32.53 -11.31 4.05
C GLN A 60 31.89 -12.51 3.34
N ARG A 61 31.77 -13.66 3.98
CA ARG A 61 31.08 -14.86 3.50
C ARG A 61 29.61 -14.92 3.88
N ILE A 62 29.12 -13.92 4.59
CA ILE A 62 27.74 -13.86 5.06
C ILE A 62 27.00 -12.78 4.26
N LEU A 63 25.90 -13.17 3.64
CA LEU A 63 24.98 -12.30 2.93
C LEU A 63 23.63 -12.22 3.69
N VAL A 64 23.17 -11.01 3.94
CA VAL A 64 21.88 -10.74 4.57
C VAL A 64 21.01 -9.94 3.60
N ILE A 65 19.86 -10.49 3.26
CA ILE A 65 18.92 -9.88 2.34
C ILE A 65 17.65 -9.46 3.10
N THR A 66 17.22 -8.24 2.88
CA THR A 66 15.98 -7.69 3.44
C THR A 66 15.09 -7.14 2.32
N PHE A 67 13.83 -6.85 2.64
CA PHE A 67 12.88 -6.34 1.66
C PHE A 67 13.11 -4.86 1.31
N THR A 68 13.51 -4.03 2.30
CA THR A 68 13.71 -2.58 2.10
C THR A 68 15.12 -2.14 2.42
N ARG A 69 15.56 -1.05 1.77
CA ARG A 69 16.87 -0.43 2.03
C ARG A 69 16.97 0.09 3.47
N ALA A 70 15.88 0.62 4.01
CA ALA A 70 15.83 1.09 5.38
C ALA A 70 16.06 -0.06 6.38
N ALA A 71 15.38 -1.20 6.19
CA ALA A 71 15.56 -2.39 7.03
C ALA A 71 16.99 -2.96 6.93
N ALA A 72 17.58 -2.97 5.71
CA ALA A 72 18.97 -3.40 5.52
C ALA A 72 19.95 -2.52 6.31
N ASN A 73 19.79 -1.20 6.24
CA ASN A 73 20.64 -0.26 6.95
C ASN A 73 20.45 -0.36 8.47
N GLU A 74 19.21 -0.40 8.96
CA GLU A 74 18.92 -0.57 10.39
C GLU A 74 19.54 -1.86 10.93
N MET A 75 19.37 -2.97 10.22
CA MET A 75 19.92 -4.27 10.63
C MET A 75 21.45 -4.26 10.66
N LYS A 76 22.09 -3.62 9.67
CA LYS A 76 23.53 -3.40 9.59
C LYS A 76 24.04 -2.58 10.78
N GLU A 77 23.42 -1.46 11.08
CA GLU A 77 23.78 -0.60 12.22
C GLU A 77 23.59 -1.32 13.55
N ARG A 78 22.47 -2.04 13.71
CA ARG A 78 22.19 -2.84 14.91
C ARG A 78 23.23 -3.94 15.08
N PHE A 79 23.64 -4.60 13.99
CA PHE A 79 24.69 -5.61 14.02
C PHE A 79 26.04 -4.99 14.42
N TRP A 80 26.45 -3.85 13.85
CA TRP A 80 27.71 -3.18 14.22
C TRP A 80 27.73 -2.73 15.69
N ARG A 81 26.63 -2.19 16.20
CA ARG A 81 26.51 -1.87 17.63
C ARG A 81 26.65 -3.10 18.49
N LEU A 82 26.10 -4.23 18.07
CA LEU A 82 26.20 -5.50 18.78
C LEU A 82 27.61 -6.11 18.74
N ALA A 83 28.29 -6.00 17.60
CA ALA A 83 29.66 -6.50 17.41
C ALA A 83 30.71 -5.61 18.11
N GLY A 84 30.40 -4.32 18.31
CA GLY A 84 31.34 -3.32 18.83
C GLY A 84 32.35 -2.82 17.82
N GLU A 85 32.24 -3.25 16.57
CA GLU A 85 33.13 -2.89 15.45
C GLU A 85 32.40 -3.03 14.11
N THR A 86 32.92 -2.40 13.05
CA THR A 86 32.42 -2.51 11.69
C THR A 86 33.00 -3.76 11.01
N LEU A 87 32.18 -4.79 10.88
CA LEU A 87 32.55 -6.02 10.21
C LEU A 87 32.01 -6.07 8.77
N PRO A 88 32.74 -6.61 7.79
CA PRO A 88 32.38 -6.60 6.37
C PRO A 88 31.35 -7.70 6.02
N VAL A 89 30.25 -7.78 6.76
CA VAL A 89 29.08 -8.59 6.41
C VAL A 89 28.32 -7.86 5.32
N SER A 90 27.85 -8.57 4.29
CA SER A 90 27.07 -7.98 3.20
C SER A 90 25.60 -7.86 3.59
N PHE A 91 25.08 -6.64 3.63
CA PHE A 91 23.66 -6.34 3.83
C PHE A 91 23.09 -5.65 2.59
N GLY A 92 21.93 -6.06 2.14
CA GLY A 92 21.27 -5.42 1.00
C GLY A 92 19.83 -5.85 0.82
N THR A 93 19.18 -5.24 -0.19
CA THR A 93 17.90 -5.71 -0.72
C THR A 93 18.13 -6.68 -1.86
N PHE A 94 17.11 -7.46 -2.25
CA PHE A 94 17.20 -8.33 -3.42
C PHE A 94 17.75 -7.58 -4.65
N HIS A 95 17.16 -6.45 -5.00
CA HIS A 95 17.61 -5.64 -6.14
C HIS A 95 19.05 -5.16 -6.01
N SER A 96 19.49 -4.71 -4.83
CA SER A 96 20.86 -4.20 -4.66
C SER A 96 21.90 -5.31 -4.78
N VAL A 97 21.59 -6.49 -4.26
CA VAL A 97 22.46 -7.68 -4.35
C VAL A 97 22.53 -8.16 -5.80
N PHE A 98 21.39 -8.30 -6.44
CA PHE A 98 21.30 -8.80 -7.81
C PHE A 98 21.89 -7.80 -8.81
N PHE A 99 21.65 -6.52 -8.65
CA PHE A 99 22.33 -5.49 -9.46
C PHE A 99 23.84 -5.55 -9.31
N THR A 100 24.34 -5.88 -8.12
CA THR A 100 25.80 -6.09 -7.93
C THR A 100 26.32 -7.27 -8.76
N ILE A 101 25.53 -8.34 -8.91
CA ILE A 101 25.88 -9.48 -9.78
C ILE A 101 25.98 -9.02 -11.24
N LEU A 102 24.96 -8.30 -11.73
CA LEU A 102 24.92 -7.78 -13.09
C LEU A 102 26.07 -6.78 -13.37
N LYS A 103 26.37 -5.92 -12.39
CA LYS A 103 27.49 -4.99 -12.48
C LYS A 103 28.81 -5.70 -12.74
N TYR A 104 29.07 -6.81 -12.06
CA TYR A 104 30.28 -7.59 -12.28
C TYR A 104 30.31 -8.33 -13.60
N ALA A 105 29.15 -8.81 -14.08
CA ALA A 105 29.05 -9.60 -15.30
C ALA A 105 28.98 -8.76 -16.59
N TYR A 106 28.18 -7.68 -16.56
CA TYR A 106 27.84 -6.87 -17.73
C TYR A 106 28.31 -5.42 -17.65
N HIS A 107 29.03 -5.05 -16.57
CA HIS A 107 29.51 -3.68 -16.33
C HIS A 107 28.39 -2.62 -16.26
N TYR A 108 27.19 -2.98 -15.87
CA TYR A 108 26.13 -2.02 -15.61
C TYR A 108 26.51 -1.00 -14.55
N SER A 109 26.09 0.25 -14.74
CA SER A 109 26.21 1.34 -13.77
C SER A 109 24.84 1.83 -13.30
N ALA A 110 24.80 2.74 -12.35
CA ALA A 110 23.54 3.37 -11.91
C ALA A 110 22.82 4.12 -13.05
N ASP A 111 23.58 4.60 -14.05
CA ASP A 111 23.03 5.33 -15.19
C ASP A 111 22.24 4.43 -16.15
N ASN A 112 22.40 3.11 -16.06
CA ASN A 112 21.60 2.15 -16.80
C ASN A 112 20.24 1.87 -16.15
N ILE A 113 20.01 2.33 -14.92
CA ILE A 113 18.72 2.13 -14.24
C ILE A 113 17.74 3.19 -14.74
N LEU A 114 16.61 2.75 -15.31
CA LEU A 114 15.55 3.63 -15.78
C LEU A 114 15.01 4.49 -14.63
N PRO A 115 15.08 5.83 -14.71
CA PRO A 115 14.43 6.71 -13.74
C PRO A 115 12.90 6.52 -13.75
N GLU A 116 12.27 6.57 -12.56
CA GLU A 116 10.83 6.31 -12.41
C GLU A 116 9.96 7.18 -13.34
N HIS A 117 10.26 8.50 -13.43
CA HIS A 117 9.53 9.40 -14.30
C HIS A 117 9.62 9.00 -15.79
N LYS A 118 10.76 8.49 -16.24
CA LYS A 118 10.96 8.02 -17.62
C LYS A 118 10.11 6.78 -17.94
N LYS A 119 9.85 5.94 -16.94
CA LYS A 119 8.95 4.79 -17.09
C LYS A 119 7.55 5.25 -17.50
N TYR A 120 7.04 6.29 -16.85
CA TYR A 120 5.75 6.89 -17.21
C TYR A 120 5.79 7.60 -18.57
N ASP A 121 6.88 8.28 -18.89
CA ASP A 121 7.04 8.94 -20.19
C ASP A 121 6.99 7.91 -21.32
N PHE A 122 7.69 6.77 -21.20
CA PHE A 122 7.68 5.70 -22.19
C PHE A 122 6.28 5.11 -22.41
N ILE A 123 5.59 4.79 -21.31
CA ILE A 123 4.22 4.27 -21.41
C ILE A 123 3.29 5.29 -22.06
N ARG A 124 3.43 6.60 -21.73
CA ARG A 124 2.64 7.67 -22.35
C ARG A 124 2.87 7.78 -23.84
N GLU A 125 4.13 7.74 -24.30
CA GLU A 125 4.47 7.74 -25.72
C GLU A 125 3.83 6.54 -26.43
N ILE A 126 3.96 5.34 -25.87
CA ILE A 126 3.38 4.12 -26.45
C ILE A 126 1.85 4.22 -26.55
N ILE A 127 1.18 4.73 -25.49
CA ILE A 127 -0.28 4.95 -25.50
C ILE A 127 -0.68 5.93 -26.62
N THR A 128 0.09 7.00 -26.78
CA THR A 128 -0.17 8.02 -27.82
C THR A 128 0.02 7.44 -29.23
N ASP A 129 1.07 6.64 -29.45
CA ASP A 129 1.37 6.01 -30.74
C ASP A 129 0.29 4.97 -31.13
N HIS A 130 -0.39 4.37 -30.14
CA HIS A 130 -1.49 3.42 -30.38
C HIS A 130 -2.87 4.10 -30.45
N GLU A 131 -2.93 5.44 -30.43
CA GLU A 131 -4.17 6.24 -30.53
C GLU A 131 -5.25 5.82 -29.48
N LEU A 132 -4.82 5.38 -28.30
CA LEU A 132 -5.73 4.95 -27.25
C LEU A 132 -6.36 6.17 -26.57
N GLU A 133 -7.67 6.37 -26.74
CA GLU A 133 -8.42 7.40 -26.01
C GLU A 133 -8.62 6.97 -24.55
N ILE A 134 -7.92 7.63 -23.62
CA ILE A 134 -7.94 7.32 -22.18
C ILE A 134 -8.20 8.60 -21.39
N ASP A 135 -9.31 8.66 -20.64
CA ASP A 135 -9.66 9.84 -19.84
C ASP A 135 -8.85 9.93 -18.52
N ASP A 136 -8.52 8.80 -17.89
CA ASP A 136 -7.61 8.74 -16.75
C ASP A 136 -6.31 8.02 -17.14
N GLU A 137 -5.49 8.75 -17.89
CA GLU A 137 -4.20 8.28 -18.38
C GLU A 137 -3.26 7.88 -17.24
N ALA A 138 -3.30 8.62 -16.12
CA ALA A 138 -2.42 8.37 -14.99
C ALA A 138 -2.72 7.03 -14.28
N ASP A 139 -4.00 6.70 -14.12
CA ASP A 139 -4.40 5.42 -13.53
C ASP A 139 -4.12 4.25 -14.47
N PHE A 140 -4.42 4.41 -15.74
CA PHE A 140 -4.15 3.39 -16.77
C PHE A 140 -2.64 3.07 -16.85
N MET A 141 -1.78 4.09 -16.92
CA MET A 141 -0.32 3.89 -16.93
C MET A 141 0.15 3.14 -15.68
N ARG A 142 -0.41 3.47 -14.51
CA ARG A 142 -0.08 2.80 -13.25
C ARG A 142 -0.46 1.32 -13.30
N GLN A 143 -1.64 0.99 -13.81
CA GLN A 143 -2.10 -0.40 -13.97
C GLN A 143 -1.22 -1.18 -14.95
N ILE A 144 -0.89 -0.62 -16.10
CA ILE A 144 0.03 -1.22 -17.09
C ILE A 144 1.39 -1.54 -16.45
N ILE A 145 1.97 -0.56 -15.74
CA ILE A 145 3.26 -0.76 -15.06
C ILE A 145 3.19 -1.88 -14.02
N GLN A 146 2.10 -1.97 -13.26
CA GLN A 146 1.89 -3.04 -12.28
C GLN A 146 1.78 -4.41 -12.95
N GLU A 147 1.08 -4.50 -14.07
CA GLU A 147 0.94 -5.75 -14.82
C GLU A 147 2.26 -6.19 -15.46
N ILE A 148 3.06 -5.27 -16.01
CA ILE A 148 4.42 -5.56 -16.51
C ILE A 148 5.27 -6.15 -15.37
N SER A 149 5.27 -5.51 -14.21
CA SER A 149 6.01 -6.00 -13.04
C SER A 149 5.53 -7.37 -12.56
N LEU A 150 4.21 -7.64 -12.63
CA LEU A 150 3.64 -8.93 -12.28
C LEU A 150 4.11 -10.02 -13.26
N VAL A 151 4.06 -9.76 -14.56
CA VAL A 151 4.50 -10.70 -15.61
C VAL A 151 5.96 -11.08 -15.40
N LYS A 152 6.86 -10.09 -15.24
CA LYS A 152 8.29 -10.30 -15.01
C LYS A 152 8.54 -11.03 -13.67
N GLY A 153 7.99 -10.55 -12.58
CA GLY A 153 8.21 -11.07 -11.24
C GLY A 153 7.68 -12.49 -11.01
N GLN A 154 6.60 -12.88 -11.72
CA GLN A 154 6.03 -14.22 -11.67
C GLN A 154 6.56 -15.16 -12.75
N MET A 155 7.41 -14.65 -13.64
CA MET A 155 7.94 -15.42 -14.78
C MET A 155 6.80 -15.99 -15.65
N ILE A 156 5.76 -15.20 -15.93
CA ILE A 156 4.63 -15.62 -16.75
C ILE A 156 5.02 -15.40 -18.22
N PRO A 157 4.94 -16.43 -19.07
CA PRO A 157 5.14 -16.21 -20.51
C PRO A 157 4.06 -15.26 -21.04
N LEU A 158 4.47 -14.18 -21.71
CA LEU A 158 3.58 -13.12 -22.17
C LEU A 158 2.40 -13.65 -23.03
N ALA A 159 2.61 -14.74 -23.75
CA ALA A 159 1.58 -15.37 -24.58
C ALA A 159 0.36 -15.84 -23.78
N TYR A 160 0.54 -16.22 -22.51
CA TYR A 160 -0.49 -16.74 -21.62
C TYR A 160 -1.00 -15.74 -20.60
N TYR A 161 -0.57 -14.48 -20.70
CA TYR A 161 -1.02 -13.45 -19.79
C TYR A 161 -2.34 -12.82 -20.28
N HIS A 162 -3.27 -12.63 -19.36
CA HIS A 162 -4.55 -11.93 -19.58
C HIS A 162 -4.57 -10.64 -18.76
N SER A 163 -4.69 -9.52 -19.46
CA SER A 163 -4.70 -8.21 -18.83
C SER A 163 -6.03 -7.91 -18.12
N GLY A 164 -5.94 -7.31 -16.96
CA GLY A 164 -7.09 -6.80 -16.21
C GLY A 164 -7.47 -5.36 -16.56
N CYS A 165 -6.58 -4.61 -17.25
CA CYS A 165 -6.78 -3.17 -17.48
C CYS A 165 -7.10 -2.80 -18.92
N CYS A 166 -6.82 -3.70 -19.89
CA CYS A 166 -7.11 -3.47 -21.32
C CYS A 166 -7.30 -4.81 -22.05
N GLY A 167 -7.44 -4.78 -23.38
CA GLY A 167 -7.46 -6.00 -24.20
C GLY A 167 -6.11 -6.71 -24.18
N ASP A 168 -6.11 -8.05 -24.17
CA ASP A 168 -4.89 -8.86 -24.05
C ASP A 168 -3.84 -8.52 -25.11
N GLU A 169 -4.24 -8.34 -26.36
CA GLU A 169 -3.29 -8.02 -27.46
C GLU A 169 -2.74 -6.60 -27.30
N VAL A 170 -3.57 -5.63 -26.91
CA VAL A 170 -3.13 -4.26 -26.62
C VAL A 170 -2.08 -4.26 -25.49
N PHE A 171 -2.31 -5.02 -24.42
CA PHE A 171 -1.32 -5.14 -23.36
C PHE A 171 0.00 -5.75 -23.88
N LYS A 172 -0.08 -6.81 -24.67
CA LYS A 172 1.12 -7.46 -25.23
C LYS A 172 1.90 -6.56 -26.16
N GLU A 173 1.22 -5.72 -26.95
CA GLU A 173 1.85 -4.71 -27.81
C GLU A 173 2.54 -3.64 -26.97
N ILE A 174 1.86 -3.09 -25.95
CA ILE A 174 2.46 -2.12 -25.01
C ILE A 174 3.68 -2.74 -24.30
N TYR A 175 3.57 -3.98 -23.84
CA TYR A 175 4.68 -4.68 -23.17
C TYR A 175 5.89 -4.80 -24.11
N ARG A 176 5.71 -5.24 -25.36
CA ARG A 176 6.81 -5.38 -26.34
C ARG A 176 7.44 -4.03 -26.68
N ALA A 177 6.62 -3.02 -26.96
CA ALA A 177 7.11 -1.67 -27.26
C ALA A 177 7.89 -1.07 -26.07
N TYR A 178 7.47 -1.36 -24.83
CA TYR A 178 8.18 -0.95 -23.63
C TYR A 178 9.56 -1.63 -23.52
N GLU A 179 9.65 -2.95 -23.76
CA GLU A 179 10.91 -3.68 -23.78
C GLU A 179 11.86 -3.19 -24.88
N GLU A 180 11.33 -2.91 -26.07
CA GLU A 180 12.11 -2.34 -27.20
C GLU A 180 12.71 -0.99 -26.82
N LYS A 181 11.91 -0.07 -26.23
CA LYS A 181 12.40 1.24 -25.77
C LYS A 181 13.48 1.11 -24.69
N LEU A 182 13.37 0.16 -23.76
CA LEU A 182 14.41 -0.12 -22.77
C LEU A 182 15.70 -0.57 -23.46
N HIS A 183 15.60 -1.51 -24.38
CA HIS A 183 16.75 -2.07 -25.09
C HIS A 183 17.47 -1.03 -25.97
N GLU A 184 16.73 -0.25 -26.75
CA GLU A 184 17.28 0.82 -27.62
C GLU A 184 18.08 1.86 -26.83
N ASN A 185 17.61 2.20 -25.63
CA ASN A 185 18.24 3.19 -24.76
C ASN A 185 19.28 2.59 -23.80
N ARG A 186 19.52 1.27 -23.85
CA ARG A 186 20.38 0.52 -22.91
C ARG A 186 20.01 0.75 -21.45
N TRP A 187 18.72 0.87 -21.17
CA TRP A 187 18.19 0.97 -19.84
C TRP A 187 17.62 -0.36 -19.36
N ILE A 188 17.64 -0.54 -18.04
CA ILE A 188 17.00 -1.65 -17.34
C ILE A 188 16.09 -1.07 -16.27
N ASP A 189 14.91 -1.60 -16.10
CA ASP A 189 14.06 -1.26 -14.96
C ASP A 189 14.37 -2.15 -13.74
N PHE A 190 13.68 -1.92 -12.63
CA PHE A 190 13.89 -2.71 -11.42
C PHE A 190 13.50 -4.18 -11.61
N ASP A 191 12.52 -4.47 -12.44
CA ASP A 191 12.09 -5.85 -12.71
C ASP A 191 13.12 -6.58 -13.58
N ASP A 192 13.76 -5.88 -14.54
CA ASP A 192 14.84 -6.42 -15.37
C ASP A 192 16.07 -6.84 -14.56
N ILE A 193 16.34 -6.15 -13.46
CA ILE A 193 17.42 -6.57 -12.55
C ILE A 193 17.20 -8.01 -12.09
N LEU A 194 15.95 -8.40 -11.82
CA LEU A 194 15.61 -9.75 -11.41
C LEU A 194 15.70 -10.73 -12.59
N VAL A 195 15.11 -10.36 -13.72
CA VAL A 195 15.07 -11.21 -14.93
C VAL A 195 16.48 -11.51 -15.44
N TYR A 196 17.30 -10.49 -15.65
CA TYR A 196 18.65 -10.65 -16.16
C TYR A 196 19.58 -11.36 -15.17
N THR A 197 19.39 -11.17 -13.86
CA THR A 197 20.14 -11.95 -12.87
C THR A 197 19.76 -13.42 -12.91
N TYR A 198 18.47 -13.75 -13.05
CA TYR A 198 18.01 -15.12 -13.19
C TYR A 198 18.61 -15.79 -14.43
N GLU A 199 18.51 -15.15 -15.59
CA GLU A 199 19.04 -15.65 -16.86
C GLU A 199 20.57 -15.83 -16.79
N LEU A 200 21.29 -14.82 -16.30
CA LEU A 200 22.72 -14.88 -16.12
C LEU A 200 23.15 -16.07 -15.28
N LEU A 201 22.55 -16.25 -14.10
CA LEU A 201 22.91 -17.34 -13.19
C LEU A 201 22.48 -18.71 -13.73
N LYS A 202 21.45 -18.77 -14.56
CA LYS A 202 21.02 -19.99 -15.23
C LYS A 202 22.00 -20.41 -16.31
N GLU A 203 22.46 -19.50 -17.15
CA GLU A 203 23.31 -19.75 -18.30
C GLU A 203 24.80 -19.83 -17.96
N ARG A 204 25.27 -18.98 -17.02
CA ARG A 204 26.69 -18.85 -16.67
C ARG A 204 26.98 -19.55 -15.34
N GLU A 205 27.30 -20.85 -15.45
CA GLU A 205 27.62 -21.68 -14.28
C GLU A 205 28.88 -21.20 -13.54
N ASP A 206 29.88 -20.68 -14.26
CA ASP A 206 31.09 -20.11 -13.68
C ASP A 206 30.79 -18.92 -12.75
N ILE A 207 29.92 -18.00 -13.19
CA ILE A 207 29.49 -16.86 -12.39
C ILE A 207 28.66 -17.35 -11.20
N ARG A 208 27.72 -18.27 -11.42
CA ARG A 208 26.90 -18.84 -10.35
C ARG A 208 27.77 -19.48 -9.27
N LYS A 209 28.75 -20.32 -9.63
CA LYS A 209 29.66 -20.95 -8.70
C LYS A 209 30.54 -19.93 -7.94
N ALA A 210 31.03 -18.88 -8.61
CA ALA A 210 31.76 -17.80 -7.95
C ALA A 210 30.94 -17.10 -6.85
N TRP A 211 29.67 -16.81 -7.09
CA TRP A 211 28.77 -16.20 -6.10
C TRP A 211 28.38 -17.16 -4.98
N GLN A 212 28.18 -18.45 -5.25
CA GLN A 212 27.99 -19.49 -4.23
C GLN A 212 29.21 -19.59 -3.29
N GLN A 213 30.42 -19.56 -3.84
CA GLN A 213 31.66 -19.57 -3.04
C GLN A 213 31.85 -18.30 -2.24
N LYS A 214 31.44 -17.15 -2.78
CA LYS A 214 31.49 -15.86 -2.10
C LYS A 214 30.56 -15.79 -0.90
N PHE A 215 29.35 -16.28 -1.03
CA PHE A 215 28.32 -16.22 -0.01
C PHE A 215 27.76 -17.60 0.36
N PRO A 216 28.53 -18.45 1.04
CA PRO A 216 28.08 -19.75 1.48
C PRO A 216 27.01 -19.69 2.59
N TYR A 217 26.78 -18.52 3.24
CA TYR A 217 25.75 -18.30 4.24
C TYR A 217 24.84 -17.17 3.81
N ILE A 218 23.58 -17.49 3.50
CA ILE A 218 22.57 -16.54 3.07
C ILE A 218 21.47 -16.48 4.12
N LEU A 219 21.20 -15.27 4.63
CA LEU A 219 20.12 -15.00 5.57
C LEU A 219 19.10 -14.07 4.91
N ILE A 220 17.81 -14.41 4.99
CA ILE A 220 16.74 -13.63 4.36
C ILE A 220 15.70 -13.28 5.41
N ASP A 221 15.42 -11.98 5.56
CA ASP A 221 14.33 -11.45 6.39
C ASP A 221 13.07 -11.22 5.56
N GLU A 222 11.92 -11.24 6.21
CA GLU A 222 10.59 -11.06 5.59
C GLU A 222 10.37 -11.98 4.38
N PHE A 223 10.75 -13.25 4.51
CA PHE A 223 10.74 -14.22 3.42
C PHE A 223 9.35 -14.46 2.80
N GLN A 224 8.28 -14.24 3.53
CA GLN A 224 6.90 -14.37 3.05
C GLN A 224 6.52 -13.34 1.95
N ASP A 225 7.33 -12.30 1.76
CA ASP A 225 7.04 -11.24 0.79
C ASP A 225 7.79 -11.40 -0.55
N ILE A 226 8.55 -12.48 -0.73
CA ILE A 226 9.30 -12.71 -1.97
C ILE A 226 8.38 -13.16 -3.10
N ASN A 227 8.78 -12.82 -4.34
CA ASN A 227 8.15 -13.31 -5.55
C ASN A 227 8.87 -14.53 -6.12
N LYS A 228 8.30 -15.14 -7.16
CA LYS A 228 8.81 -16.38 -7.75
C LYS A 228 10.23 -16.24 -8.28
N ILE A 229 10.54 -15.19 -9.04
CA ILE A 229 11.88 -15.00 -9.63
C ILE A 229 12.95 -14.78 -8.57
N GLN A 230 12.65 -14.02 -7.51
CA GLN A 230 13.56 -13.86 -6.36
C GLN A 230 13.87 -15.20 -5.69
N TYR A 231 12.85 -16.03 -5.52
CA TYR A 231 13.02 -17.35 -4.94
C TYR A 231 13.91 -18.26 -5.80
N GLU A 232 13.67 -18.28 -7.12
CA GLU A 232 14.51 -19.08 -8.04
C GLU A 232 15.98 -18.63 -8.05
N ILE A 233 16.23 -17.32 -8.00
CA ILE A 233 17.59 -16.78 -7.87
C ILE A 233 18.23 -17.22 -6.55
N VAL A 234 17.50 -17.13 -5.44
CA VAL A 234 17.99 -17.56 -4.12
C VAL A 234 18.34 -19.05 -4.10
N LYS A 235 17.51 -19.90 -4.73
CA LYS A 235 17.79 -21.33 -4.87
C LYS A 235 19.11 -21.57 -5.61
N MET A 236 19.36 -20.86 -6.71
CA MET A 236 20.61 -20.95 -7.46
C MET A 236 21.81 -20.49 -6.63
N LEU A 237 21.68 -19.40 -5.86
CA LEU A 237 22.76 -18.88 -5.02
C LEU A 237 23.06 -19.79 -3.82
N ALA A 238 22.06 -20.44 -3.23
CA ALA A 238 22.25 -21.36 -2.10
C ALA A 238 23.10 -22.58 -2.47
N GLY A 239 23.07 -23.01 -3.72
CA GLY A 239 23.90 -24.08 -4.27
C GLY A 239 23.82 -25.39 -3.48
N GLU A 240 24.92 -26.14 -3.48
CA GLU A 240 24.99 -27.45 -2.81
C GLU A 240 25.01 -27.34 -1.28
N THR A 241 25.57 -26.26 -0.74
CA THR A 241 25.67 -26.07 0.72
C THR A 241 24.31 -25.89 1.38
N LYS A 242 23.34 -25.36 0.64
CA LYS A 242 21.96 -25.06 1.11
C LYS A 242 21.91 -24.32 2.47
N ASN A 243 22.98 -23.57 2.82
CA ASN A 243 23.01 -22.79 4.07
C ASN A 243 22.15 -21.55 3.96
N LEU A 244 20.87 -21.79 3.80
CA LEU A 244 19.84 -20.78 3.65
C LEU A 244 19.02 -20.67 4.93
N PHE A 245 19.12 -19.51 5.57
CA PHE A 245 18.40 -19.19 6.79
C PHE A 245 17.31 -18.16 6.48
N ILE A 246 16.06 -18.60 6.49
CA ILE A 246 14.93 -17.73 6.22
C ILE A 246 14.17 -17.40 7.50
N VAL A 247 13.76 -16.15 7.62
CA VAL A 247 12.91 -15.65 8.70
C VAL A 247 11.70 -14.98 8.09
N GLY A 248 10.52 -15.32 8.59
CA GLY A 248 9.29 -14.73 8.07
C GLY A 248 8.08 -15.06 8.90
N ASP A 249 6.97 -14.43 8.55
CA ASP A 249 5.65 -14.66 9.10
C ASP A 249 4.62 -14.73 7.98
N ASP A 250 4.18 -15.92 7.64
CA ASP A 250 3.17 -16.14 6.59
C ASP A 250 1.85 -15.41 6.87
N ASP A 251 1.52 -15.17 8.16
CA ASP A 251 0.38 -14.36 8.57
C ASP A 251 0.55 -12.85 8.32
N GLN A 252 1.77 -12.40 7.97
CA GLN A 252 2.07 -11.02 7.60
C GLN A 252 2.39 -10.84 6.11
N SER A 253 2.07 -11.83 5.25
CA SER A 253 2.20 -11.70 3.80
C SER A 253 1.04 -10.88 3.24
N ILE A 254 1.32 -9.64 2.86
CA ILE A 254 0.33 -8.63 2.43
C ILE A 254 0.71 -7.93 1.12
N TYR A 255 1.66 -8.47 0.36
CA TYR A 255 2.16 -7.90 -0.89
C TYR A 255 1.90 -8.79 -2.12
N LYS A 256 0.81 -9.57 -2.13
CA LYS A 256 0.38 -10.38 -3.27
C LYS A 256 0.21 -9.52 -4.54
N PHE A 257 -0.31 -8.29 -4.38
CA PHE A 257 -0.44 -7.32 -5.47
C PHE A 257 0.91 -6.86 -6.07
N ARG A 258 2.03 -7.11 -5.37
CA ARG A 258 3.42 -6.94 -5.86
C ARG A 258 4.06 -8.27 -6.27
N GLY A 259 3.27 -9.33 -6.37
CA GLY A 259 3.74 -10.64 -6.74
C GLY A 259 4.31 -11.48 -5.59
N ALA A 260 4.15 -11.09 -4.32
CA ALA A 260 4.53 -11.94 -3.20
C ALA A 260 3.73 -13.25 -3.19
N ARG A 261 4.40 -14.34 -2.82
CA ARG A 261 3.82 -15.68 -2.76
C ARG A 261 4.10 -16.36 -1.43
N PRO A 262 3.19 -16.29 -0.45
CA PRO A 262 3.36 -16.97 0.83
C PRO A 262 3.52 -18.50 0.67
N GLU A 263 3.00 -19.09 -0.43
CA GLU A 263 3.16 -20.51 -0.74
C GLU A 263 4.62 -20.93 -0.88
N LEU A 264 5.52 -20.03 -1.28
CA LEU A 264 6.96 -20.31 -1.35
C LEU A 264 7.53 -20.61 0.04
N MET A 265 7.06 -19.91 1.07
CA MET A 265 7.44 -20.20 2.45
C MET A 265 6.78 -21.49 2.96
N LEU A 266 5.51 -21.72 2.65
CA LEU A 266 4.77 -22.92 3.03
C LEU A 266 5.39 -24.20 2.43
N ASN A 267 5.94 -24.10 1.22
CA ASN A 267 6.56 -25.21 0.50
C ASN A 267 8.09 -25.30 0.67
N PHE A 268 8.71 -24.37 1.42
CA PHE A 268 10.17 -24.30 1.56
C PHE A 268 10.82 -25.62 1.94
N SER A 269 10.25 -26.37 2.89
CA SER A 269 10.77 -27.67 3.33
C SER A 269 10.66 -28.78 2.28
N LYS A 270 9.84 -28.58 1.22
CA LYS A 270 9.77 -29.50 0.08
C LYS A 270 10.92 -29.27 -0.90
N ASP A 271 11.27 -27.99 -1.10
CA ASP A 271 12.35 -27.61 -2.01
C ASP A 271 13.73 -27.77 -1.36
N PHE A 272 13.81 -27.64 -0.04
CA PHE A 272 15.03 -27.81 0.74
C PHE A 272 14.86 -28.94 1.76
N GLU A 273 15.28 -30.14 1.36
CA GLU A 273 15.26 -31.29 2.25
C GLU A 273 16.09 -31.05 3.52
N ASN A 274 15.71 -31.71 4.61
CA ASN A 274 16.32 -31.57 5.93
C ASN A 274 16.26 -30.16 6.53
N THR A 275 15.28 -29.35 6.10
CA THR A 275 15.04 -28.04 6.68
C THR A 275 14.69 -28.15 8.17
N ARG A 276 15.47 -27.49 9.01
CA ARG A 276 15.09 -27.29 10.41
C ARG A 276 14.09 -26.16 10.52
N GLN A 277 13.03 -26.38 11.29
CA GLN A 277 11.99 -25.41 11.53
C GLN A 277 11.95 -25.01 13.00
N VAL A 278 11.90 -23.70 13.26
CA VAL A 278 11.78 -23.13 14.62
C VAL A 278 10.67 -22.11 14.62
N ILE A 279 9.79 -22.16 15.63
CA ILE A 279 8.69 -21.21 15.83
C ILE A 279 9.06 -20.25 16.94
N LEU A 280 9.13 -18.95 16.64
CA LEU A 280 9.27 -17.89 17.63
C LEU A 280 7.86 -17.46 18.08
N ASN A 281 7.34 -18.14 19.08
CA ASN A 281 5.97 -17.99 19.52
C ASN A 281 5.74 -16.94 20.62
N ARG A 282 6.79 -16.25 21.10
CA ARG A 282 6.65 -15.22 22.14
C ARG A 282 6.61 -13.83 21.52
N ASN A 283 5.49 -13.14 21.74
CA ASN A 283 5.35 -11.73 21.37
C ASN A 283 5.85 -10.84 22.52
N TYR A 284 6.82 -9.97 22.22
CA TYR A 284 7.41 -9.02 23.17
C TYR A 284 6.86 -7.59 23.01
N ARG A 285 6.00 -7.38 22.01
CA ARG A 285 5.44 -6.07 21.63
C ARG A 285 4.06 -5.83 22.24
N CYS A 286 3.11 -6.69 21.92
CA CYS A 286 1.69 -6.50 22.21
C CYS A 286 1.33 -7.08 23.58
N GLY A 287 0.36 -6.43 24.27
CA GLY A 287 -0.24 -6.99 25.45
C GLY A 287 -1.17 -8.17 25.14
N GLU A 288 -1.60 -8.86 26.20
CA GLU A 288 -2.28 -10.17 26.09
C GLU A 288 -3.59 -10.10 25.31
N GLU A 289 -4.45 -9.10 25.54
CA GLU A 289 -5.72 -8.95 24.83
C GLU A 289 -5.53 -8.73 23.33
N ILE A 290 -4.51 -7.93 22.95
CA ILE A 290 -4.20 -7.66 21.53
C ILE A 290 -3.69 -8.93 20.85
N VAL A 291 -2.82 -9.71 21.50
CA VAL A 291 -2.34 -10.99 20.96
C VAL A 291 -3.51 -11.95 20.79
N GLN A 292 -4.43 -12.01 21.75
CA GLN A 292 -5.59 -12.89 21.69
C GLN A 292 -6.53 -12.51 20.53
N VAL A 293 -6.81 -11.20 20.37
CA VAL A 293 -7.62 -10.69 19.26
C VAL A 293 -6.95 -10.99 17.92
N ALA A 294 -5.64 -10.79 17.81
CA ALA A 294 -4.90 -11.11 16.61
C ALA A 294 -4.97 -12.61 16.25
N GLU A 295 -4.83 -13.50 17.23
CA GLU A 295 -4.98 -14.95 17.03
C GLU A 295 -6.40 -15.32 16.61
N ASP A 296 -7.41 -14.72 17.24
CA ASP A 296 -8.80 -14.96 16.92
C ASP A 296 -9.10 -14.61 15.45
N ILE A 297 -8.61 -13.45 14.98
CA ILE A 297 -8.77 -13.00 13.61
C ILE A 297 -8.07 -13.97 12.63
N ILE A 298 -6.78 -14.21 12.82
CA ILE A 298 -5.99 -14.93 11.82
C ILE A 298 -6.29 -16.43 11.76
N SER A 299 -6.88 -16.98 12.79
CA SER A 299 -7.21 -18.42 12.89
C SER A 299 -8.27 -18.89 11.90
N TYR A 300 -8.98 -17.98 11.24
CA TYR A 300 -9.92 -18.31 10.16
C TYR A 300 -9.23 -18.54 8.81
N ASN A 301 -7.97 -18.13 8.65
CA ASN A 301 -7.20 -18.45 7.46
C ASN A 301 -6.75 -19.91 7.49
N THR A 302 -6.86 -20.57 6.35
CA THR A 302 -6.59 -22.01 6.21
C THR A 302 -5.18 -22.30 5.69
N LYS A 303 -4.67 -21.45 4.76
CA LYS A 303 -3.35 -21.61 4.17
C LYS A 303 -2.29 -20.89 5.01
N ARG A 304 -1.92 -21.50 6.14
CA ARG A 304 -0.93 -20.91 7.07
C ARG A 304 -0.24 -21.99 7.91
N PHE A 305 0.91 -21.62 8.49
CA PHE A 305 1.50 -22.44 9.57
C PHE A 305 0.72 -22.26 10.86
N GLU A 306 0.46 -23.33 11.56
CA GLU A 306 -0.14 -23.27 12.89
C GLU A 306 0.88 -22.72 13.88
N LYS A 307 0.58 -21.56 14.44
CA LYS A 307 1.41 -20.85 15.42
C LYS A 307 0.51 -20.41 16.58
N LYS A 308 0.90 -20.69 17.81
CA LYS A 308 0.21 -20.19 19.00
C LYS A 308 1.10 -19.18 19.68
N MET A 309 0.73 -17.90 19.54
CA MET A 309 1.50 -16.80 20.11
C MET A 309 1.25 -16.64 21.60
N GLN A 310 2.29 -16.30 22.34
CA GLN A 310 2.23 -16.01 23.77
C GLN A 310 2.63 -14.57 24.01
N ALA A 311 1.76 -13.81 24.65
CA ALA A 311 2.05 -12.45 25.05
C ALA A 311 3.08 -12.38 26.19
N ARG A 312 3.64 -11.21 26.37
CA ARG A 312 4.44 -10.89 27.57
C ARG A 312 3.53 -10.81 28.79
N LYS A 313 3.84 -11.58 29.85
CA LYS A 313 2.98 -11.71 31.05
C LYS A 313 2.69 -10.39 31.80
N ASP A 314 3.56 -9.39 31.64
CA ASP A 314 3.48 -8.13 32.40
C ASP A 314 2.91 -6.96 31.57
N ALA A 315 2.43 -7.19 30.34
CA ALA A 315 1.92 -6.15 29.48
C ALA A 315 0.40 -6.11 29.52
N THR A 316 -0.16 -5.18 30.27
CA THR A 316 -1.60 -4.85 30.20
C THR A 316 -1.91 -4.20 28.87
N SER A 317 -3.02 -4.59 28.26
CA SER A 317 -3.55 -3.99 27.03
C SER A 317 -5.05 -3.79 27.15
N MET A 318 -5.59 -2.98 26.26
CA MET A 318 -7.03 -2.76 26.14
C MET A 318 -7.42 -2.79 24.68
N VAL A 319 -8.43 -3.56 24.36
CA VAL A 319 -9.04 -3.61 23.03
C VAL A 319 -10.47 -3.09 23.11
N GLU A 320 -10.76 -2.04 22.34
CA GLU A 320 -12.11 -1.51 22.15
C GLU A 320 -12.62 -1.92 20.75
N VAL A 321 -13.79 -2.54 20.71
CA VAL A 321 -14.52 -2.84 19.45
C VAL A 321 -15.83 -2.09 19.48
N ARG A 322 -15.99 -1.06 18.66
CA ARG A 322 -17.14 -0.16 18.73
C ARG A 322 -17.72 0.15 17.36
N THR A 323 -19.05 0.28 17.31
CA THR A 323 -19.79 0.66 16.10
C THR A 323 -20.48 2.00 16.34
N PHE A 324 -20.21 2.98 15.47
CA PHE A 324 -20.78 4.31 15.52
C PHE A 324 -21.95 4.46 14.53
N LYS A 325 -22.68 5.52 14.65
CA LYS A 325 -23.77 5.83 13.71
C LYS A 325 -23.25 6.14 12.32
N ASP A 326 -22.23 6.97 12.24
CA ASP A 326 -21.63 7.46 11.01
C ASP A 326 -20.14 7.90 11.26
N HIS A 327 -19.46 8.29 10.20
CA HIS A 327 -18.09 8.80 10.26
C HIS A 327 -17.90 10.02 11.15
N TYR A 328 -18.92 10.89 11.26
CA TYR A 328 -18.81 12.07 12.08
C TYR A 328 -18.64 11.69 13.56
N GLU A 329 -19.47 10.76 14.05
CA GLU A 329 -19.34 10.25 15.42
C GLU A 329 -18.05 9.47 15.64
N GLU A 330 -17.62 8.67 14.65
CA GLU A 330 -16.35 7.93 14.71
C GLU A 330 -15.16 8.89 14.80
N ASN A 331 -15.05 9.86 13.89
CA ASN A 331 -13.99 10.85 13.90
C ASN A 331 -13.99 11.68 15.18
N LYS A 332 -15.17 12.06 15.68
CA LYS A 332 -15.30 12.76 16.95
C LYS A 332 -14.74 11.96 18.12
N HIS A 333 -15.00 10.65 18.16
CA HIS A 333 -14.43 9.76 19.18
C HIS A 333 -12.90 9.68 19.09
N ILE A 334 -12.35 9.56 17.89
CA ILE A 334 -10.89 9.54 17.66
C ILE A 334 -10.29 10.86 18.16
N ILE A 335 -10.83 12.00 17.72
CA ILE A 335 -10.36 13.35 18.10
C ILE A 335 -10.40 13.53 19.62
N TYR A 336 -11.51 13.12 20.27
CA TYR A 336 -11.65 13.23 21.71
C TYR A 336 -10.58 12.41 22.44
N THR A 337 -10.39 11.16 22.03
CA THR A 337 -9.37 10.28 22.62
C THR A 337 -7.95 10.85 22.44
N ILE A 338 -7.65 11.42 21.26
CA ILE A 338 -6.36 12.07 21.03
C ILE A 338 -6.16 13.28 21.96
N LYS A 339 -7.20 14.11 22.15
CA LYS A 339 -7.14 15.25 23.07
C LYS A 339 -6.91 14.82 24.53
N GLU A 340 -7.51 13.71 24.95
CA GLU A 340 -7.24 13.14 26.27
C GLU A 340 -5.75 12.71 26.42
N GLU A 341 -5.19 12.09 25.39
CA GLU A 341 -3.77 11.70 25.37
C GLU A 341 -2.84 12.93 25.35
N MET A 342 -3.21 13.98 24.60
CA MET A 342 -2.49 15.26 24.64
C MET A 342 -2.47 15.87 26.04
N ALA A 343 -3.61 15.83 26.75
CA ALA A 343 -3.70 16.32 28.14
C ALA A 343 -2.80 15.52 29.10
N LYS A 344 -2.59 14.21 28.83
CA LYS A 344 -1.65 13.34 29.54
C LYS A 344 -0.20 13.50 29.10
N LYS A 345 0.07 14.37 28.11
CA LYS A 345 1.41 14.58 27.49
C LYS A 345 1.98 13.32 26.85
N THR A 346 1.12 12.43 26.35
CA THR A 346 1.57 11.28 25.54
C THR A 346 2.18 11.77 24.25
N PRO A 347 3.37 11.28 23.82
CA PRO A 347 3.94 11.64 22.53
C PRO A 347 3.00 11.26 21.39
N LEU A 348 2.58 12.24 20.58
CA LEU A 348 1.62 12.01 19.49
C LEU A 348 2.14 11.04 18.45
N SER A 349 3.45 10.95 18.24
CA SER A 349 4.10 9.96 17.36
C SER A 349 3.91 8.50 17.82
N GLN A 350 3.41 8.26 19.02
CA GLN A 350 3.04 6.93 19.53
C GLN A 350 1.56 6.60 19.29
N ILE A 351 0.81 7.47 18.62
CA ILE A 351 -0.59 7.28 18.24
C ILE A 351 -0.67 7.15 16.74
N ALA A 352 -1.27 6.06 16.26
CA ALA A 352 -1.46 5.82 14.83
C ALA A 352 -2.93 5.57 14.49
N ILE A 353 -3.35 6.07 13.33
CA ILE A 353 -4.66 5.84 12.73
C ILE A 353 -4.44 5.17 11.38
N LEU A 354 -4.90 3.92 11.27
CA LEU A 354 -4.52 3.04 10.17
C LEU A 354 -5.75 2.68 9.33
N TYR A 355 -5.73 3.07 8.08
CA TYR A 355 -6.79 2.81 7.11
C TYR A 355 -6.45 1.65 6.16
N ARG A 356 -7.47 1.09 5.52
CA ARG A 356 -7.28 0.10 4.45
C ARG A 356 -6.70 0.71 3.18
N THR A 357 -7.15 1.90 2.82
CA THR A 357 -6.71 2.62 1.62
C THR A 357 -6.19 4.00 1.98
N ASN A 358 -5.40 4.60 1.11
CA ASN A 358 -4.90 5.96 1.27
C ASN A 358 -5.97 7.04 1.03
N GLN A 359 -7.16 6.68 0.59
CA GLN A 359 -8.31 7.59 0.46
C GLN A 359 -9.11 7.71 1.77
N GLY A 360 -9.12 6.64 2.59
CA GLY A 360 -9.89 6.57 3.84
C GLY A 360 -9.71 7.78 4.78
N PRO A 361 -8.49 8.31 4.99
CA PRO A 361 -8.28 9.35 5.99
C PRO A 361 -8.79 10.75 5.61
N ARG A 362 -9.32 10.98 4.42
CA ARG A 362 -9.68 12.33 3.92
C ARG A 362 -10.56 13.14 4.88
N GLN A 363 -11.61 12.54 5.41
CA GLN A 363 -12.51 13.21 6.35
C GLN A 363 -11.88 13.44 7.73
N LEU A 364 -11.08 12.47 8.20
CA LEU A 364 -10.36 12.62 9.45
C LEU A 364 -9.28 13.70 9.37
N ILE A 365 -8.58 13.83 8.24
CA ILE A 365 -7.60 14.90 8.00
C ILE A 365 -8.27 16.26 8.18
N ALA A 366 -9.43 16.48 7.55
CA ALA A 366 -10.19 17.72 7.72
C ALA A 366 -10.56 17.97 9.20
N ALA A 367 -10.95 16.93 9.94
CA ALA A 367 -11.24 17.06 11.36
C ALA A 367 -9.97 17.36 12.20
N LEU A 368 -8.84 16.70 11.93
CA LEU A 368 -7.57 16.99 12.62
C LEU A 368 -7.14 18.46 12.40
N MET A 369 -7.28 18.97 11.18
CA MET A 369 -7.03 20.39 10.85
C MET A 369 -7.98 21.31 11.62
N ALA A 370 -9.28 21.06 11.60
CA ALA A 370 -10.29 21.86 12.28
C ALA A 370 -10.06 21.95 13.81
N TYR A 371 -9.51 20.88 14.39
CA TYR A 371 -9.19 20.84 15.83
C TYR A 371 -7.74 21.18 16.16
N ASN A 372 -6.93 21.63 15.20
CA ASN A 372 -5.52 21.97 15.35
C ASN A 372 -4.69 20.85 16.00
N ILE A 373 -4.94 19.61 15.63
CA ILE A 373 -4.18 18.45 16.11
C ILE A 373 -3.03 18.19 15.14
N PRO A 374 -1.76 18.27 15.56
CA PRO A 374 -0.63 17.96 14.70
C PRO A 374 -0.68 16.50 14.23
N PHE A 375 -0.52 16.27 12.93
CA PHE A 375 -0.44 14.95 12.33
C PHE A 375 0.59 14.91 11.21
N TYR A 376 1.03 13.71 10.84
CA TYR A 376 1.80 13.51 9.62
C TYR A 376 1.30 12.28 8.86
N MET A 377 1.39 12.36 7.54
CA MET A 377 0.99 11.27 6.67
C MET A 377 2.20 10.43 6.28
N GLN A 378 2.11 9.11 6.54
CA GLN A 378 3.14 8.17 6.10
C GLN A 378 3.02 7.87 4.60
N ASP A 379 1.78 7.88 4.08
CA ASP A 379 1.43 7.67 2.68
C ASP A 379 0.94 8.97 2.06
N ALA A 380 1.16 9.14 0.76
CA ALA A 380 0.53 10.21 0.01
C ALA A 380 -0.98 9.94 -0.08
N VAL A 381 -1.78 10.87 0.43
CA VAL A 381 -3.23 10.85 0.31
C VAL A 381 -3.61 11.54 -1.00
N PRO A 382 -4.26 10.86 -1.95
CA PRO A 382 -4.70 11.49 -3.18
C PRO A 382 -5.70 12.60 -2.88
N ASN A 383 -5.44 13.80 -3.39
CA ASN A 383 -6.36 14.91 -3.20
C ASN A 383 -7.68 14.62 -3.94
N LEU A 384 -8.80 14.57 -3.20
CA LEU A 384 -10.14 14.38 -3.76
C LEU A 384 -10.46 15.39 -4.87
N PHE A 385 -10.04 16.64 -4.67
CA PHE A 385 -10.36 17.75 -5.56
C PHE A 385 -9.52 17.75 -6.85
N ASP A 386 -8.44 16.97 -6.90
CA ASP A 386 -7.66 16.74 -8.12
C ASP A 386 -8.22 15.64 -9.03
N HIS A 387 -9.16 14.85 -8.53
CA HIS A 387 -9.83 13.84 -9.33
C HIS A 387 -10.62 14.48 -10.47
N TRP A 388 -10.59 13.90 -11.67
CA TRP A 388 -11.23 14.49 -12.85
C TRP A 388 -12.75 14.73 -12.68
N ILE A 389 -13.46 13.84 -11.98
CA ILE A 389 -14.88 14.01 -11.63
C ILE A 389 -15.06 15.25 -10.76
N SER A 390 -14.25 15.40 -9.73
CA SER A 390 -14.31 16.56 -8.83
C SER A 390 -14.04 17.86 -9.59
N LYS A 391 -13.03 17.87 -10.46
CA LYS A 391 -12.73 19.01 -11.33
C LYS A 391 -13.91 19.37 -12.24
N ASN A 392 -14.58 18.38 -12.81
CA ASN A 392 -15.76 18.65 -13.65
C ASN A 392 -16.90 19.30 -12.82
N ILE A 393 -17.18 18.79 -11.63
CA ILE A 393 -18.21 19.34 -10.75
C ILE A 393 -17.86 20.78 -10.33
N ILE A 394 -16.62 21.03 -9.96
CA ILE A 394 -16.11 22.37 -9.61
C ILE A 394 -16.18 23.32 -10.81
N ASP A 395 -15.82 22.85 -12.01
CA ASP A 395 -15.89 23.63 -13.24
C ASP A 395 -17.36 24.01 -13.59
N TYR A 396 -18.33 23.13 -13.36
CA TYR A 396 -19.74 23.46 -13.49
C TYR A 396 -20.14 24.63 -12.56
N MET A 397 -19.68 24.60 -11.31
CA MET A 397 -19.95 25.67 -10.36
C MET A 397 -19.25 26.98 -10.77
N HIS A 398 -18.01 26.95 -11.25
CA HIS A 398 -17.34 28.11 -11.80
C HIS A 398 -18.10 28.73 -12.98
N LEU A 399 -18.61 27.91 -13.91
CA LEU A 399 -19.44 28.38 -15.01
C LEU A 399 -20.76 28.98 -14.52
N ALA A 400 -21.40 28.40 -13.49
CA ALA A 400 -22.60 28.93 -12.88
C ALA A 400 -22.36 30.27 -12.21
N MET A 401 -21.17 30.51 -11.62
CA MET A 401 -20.75 31.79 -11.06
C MET A 401 -20.39 32.84 -12.13
N GLY A 402 -20.32 32.44 -13.40
CA GLY A 402 -20.06 33.35 -14.51
C GLY A 402 -18.66 33.24 -15.14
N ASP A 403 -17.85 32.24 -14.77
CA ASP A 403 -16.64 31.94 -15.54
C ASP A 403 -17.02 31.59 -16.99
N ARG A 404 -16.32 32.17 -17.95
CA ARG A 404 -16.55 31.93 -19.37
C ARG A 404 -15.27 31.53 -20.11
N LYS A 405 -14.23 31.16 -19.38
CA LYS A 405 -12.97 30.71 -19.99
C LYS A 405 -13.21 29.48 -20.87
N ARG A 406 -12.69 29.52 -22.09
CA ARG A 406 -12.76 28.40 -23.04
C ARG A 406 -12.25 27.10 -22.43
N SER A 407 -11.18 27.14 -21.62
CA SER A 407 -10.62 25.97 -20.97
C SER A 407 -11.56 25.30 -19.98
N THR A 408 -12.27 26.07 -19.15
CA THR A 408 -13.30 25.56 -18.20
C THR A 408 -14.48 24.95 -18.98
N PHE A 409 -14.92 25.63 -20.04
CA PHE A 409 -16.03 25.18 -20.86
C PHE A 409 -15.74 23.84 -21.53
N LEU A 410 -14.57 23.68 -22.14
CA LEU A 410 -14.14 22.46 -22.82
C LEU A 410 -14.11 21.22 -21.92
N ARG A 411 -13.87 21.40 -20.62
CA ARG A 411 -13.83 20.27 -19.67
C ARG A 411 -15.23 19.69 -19.37
N VAL A 412 -16.29 20.48 -19.47
CA VAL A 412 -17.63 20.05 -19.05
C VAL A 412 -18.71 20.10 -20.14
N MET A 413 -18.51 20.82 -21.25
CA MET A 413 -19.54 21.02 -22.27
C MET A 413 -20.13 19.72 -22.83
N ASN A 414 -19.35 18.63 -22.90
CA ASN A 414 -19.77 17.30 -23.34
C ASN A 414 -19.75 16.25 -22.23
N ARG A 415 -19.93 16.65 -21.00
CA ARG A 415 -20.01 15.77 -19.82
C ARG A 415 -21.18 16.11 -18.93
N PRO A 416 -22.41 15.62 -19.21
CA PRO A 416 -22.77 14.58 -20.20
C PRO A 416 -22.69 15.01 -21.67
N LYS A 417 -22.80 14.03 -22.56
CA LYS A 417 -22.67 14.21 -24.00
C LYS A 417 -23.72 15.19 -24.55
N ARG A 418 -23.25 16.32 -25.13
CA ARG A 418 -24.08 17.32 -25.80
C ARG A 418 -23.66 17.53 -27.27
N TYR A 419 -22.60 16.82 -27.70
CA TYR A 419 -22.09 16.88 -29.09
C TYR A 419 -21.69 18.29 -29.55
N ILE A 420 -21.30 19.17 -28.63
CA ILE A 420 -20.81 20.51 -28.94
C ILE A 420 -19.38 20.39 -29.49
N SER A 421 -19.16 20.74 -30.78
CA SER A 421 -17.83 20.71 -31.38
C SER A 421 -16.95 21.82 -30.78
N ARG A 422 -15.67 21.49 -30.58
CA ARG A 422 -14.63 22.46 -30.17
C ARG A 422 -14.46 23.60 -31.16
N GLU A 423 -14.81 23.36 -32.42
CA GLU A 423 -14.71 24.35 -33.51
C GLU A 423 -15.67 25.53 -33.31
N TYR A 424 -16.78 25.35 -32.59
CA TYR A 424 -17.68 26.46 -32.24
C TYR A 424 -17.09 27.43 -31.22
N LEU A 425 -16.07 27.02 -30.49
CA LEU A 425 -15.44 27.78 -29.43
C LEU A 425 -14.12 28.39 -29.92
N THR A 426 -14.19 29.45 -30.69
CA THR A 426 -13.01 30.11 -31.29
C THR A 426 -12.32 31.07 -30.36
N GLU A 427 -13.06 31.72 -29.47
CA GLU A 427 -12.57 32.77 -28.58
C GLU A 427 -12.10 32.23 -27.24
N SER A 428 -11.22 32.97 -26.54
CA SER A 428 -10.73 32.63 -25.19
C SER A 428 -11.83 32.71 -24.12
N GLN A 429 -12.86 33.51 -24.37
CA GLN A 429 -14.08 33.64 -23.57
C GLN A 429 -15.27 33.13 -24.38
N VAL A 430 -16.08 32.25 -23.81
CA VAL A 430 -17.24 31.65 -24.47
C VAL A 430 -18.49 32.48 -24.20
N SER A 431 -19.16 32.93 -25.27
CA SER A 431 -20.47 33.53 -25.21
C SER A 431 -21.52 32.48 -25.57
N PHE A 432 -22.53 32.30 -24.72
CA PHE A 432 -23.66 31.43 -25.03
C PHE A 432 -24.52 31.97 -26.22
N ASP A 433 -24.63 33.27 -26.33
CA ASP A 433 -25.40 33.88 -27.41
C ASP A 433 -24.72 33.66 -28.77
N ASP A 434 -23.36 33.79 -28.81
CA ASP A 434 -22.61 33.46 -30.03
C ASP A 434 -22.63 31.96 -30.34
N LEU A 435 -22.62 31.12 -29.31
CA LEU A 435 -22.69 29.66 -29.50
C LEU A 435 -24.06 29.26 -30.06
N LEU A 436 -25.15 29.80 -29.51
CA LEU A 436 -26.53 29.57 -29.99
C LEU A 436 -26.71 30.05 -31.44
N GLU A 437 -26.16 31.21 -31.81
CA GLU A 437 -26.19 31.69 -33.18
C GLU A 437 -25.42 30.73 -34.17
N LYS A 438 -24.28 30.20 -33.75
CA LYS A 438 -23.49 29.25 -34.54
C LYS A 438 -24.19 27.90 -34.76
N VAL A 439 -25.08 27.51 -33.87
CA VAL A 439 -25.77 26.21 -33.92
C VAL A 439 -27.25 26.31 -34.28
N LYS A 440 -27.77 27.50 -34.62
CA LYS A 440 -29.17 27.77 -34.92
C LYS A 440 -29.79 26.89 -36.00
N ASP A 441 -28.95 26.46 -36.98
CA ASP A 441 -29.40 25.60 -38.08
C ASP A 441 -29.47 24.10 -37.69
N LYS A 442 -29.15 23.76 -36.43
CA LYS A 442 -29.19 22.41 -35.86
C LYS A 442 -30.12 22.40 -34.63
N PRO A 443 -31.46 22.26 -34.79
CA PRO A 443 -32.43 22.43 -33.69
C PRO A 443 -32.10 21.57 -32.44
N TRP A 444 -31.69 20.32 -32.64
CA TRP A 444 -31.35 19.42 -31.53
C TRP A 444 -30.11 19.90 -30.75
N LEU A 445 -29.11 20.49 -31.43
CA LEU A 445 -27.92 21.01 -30.80
C LEU A 445 -28.17 22.36 -30.12
N TYR A 446 -29.02 23.18 -30.70
CA TYR A 446 -29.53 24.42 -30.12
C TYR A 446 -30.19 24.15 -28.76
N GLU A 447 -31.10 23.16 -28.71
CA GLU A 447 -31.76 22.74 -27.49
C GLU A 447 -30.76 22.32 -26.40
N TYR A 448 -29.75 21.47 -26.74
CA TYR A 448 -28.71 21.09 -25.78
C TYR A 448 -27.89 22.27 -25.25
N VAL A 449 -27.63 23.28 -26.06
CA VAL A 449 -26.90 24.49 -25.62
C VAL A 449 -27.78 25.36 -24.74
N GLU A 450 -29.09 25.49 -25.07
CA GLU A 450 -30.05 26.20 -24.23
C GLU A 450 -30.22 25.53 -22.87
N ASP A 451 -30.43 24.22 -22.85
CA ASP A 451 -30.52 23.44 -21.61
C ASP A 451 -29.25 23.62 -20.75
N PHE A 452 -28.10 23.58 -21.35
CA PHE A 452 -26.84 23.80 -20.63
C PHE A 452 -26.74 25.22 -20.04
N LYS A 453 -27.17 26.25 -20.80
CA LYS A 453 -27.24 27.64 -20.31
C LYS A 453 -28.19 27.77 -19.14
N GLU A 454 -29.36 27.13 -19.22
CA GLU A 454 -30.40 27.14 -18.19
C GLU A 454 -29.96 26.37 -16.92
N ASP A 455 -29.32 25.20 -17.08
CA ASP A 455 -28.73 24.45 -15.97
C ASP A 455 -27.77 25.33 -15.13
N LEU A 456 -26.90 26.06 -15.81
CA LEU A 456 -25.95 26.96 -15.14
C LEU A 456 -26.66 28.13 -14.44
N ARG A 457 -27.74 28.63 -15.04
CA ARG A 457 -28.56 29.72 -14.46
C ARG A 457 -29.23 29.25 -13.16
N ILE A 458 -29.81 28.04 -13.17
CA ILE A 458 -30.46 27.43 -12.01
C ILE A 458 -29.45 27.19 -10.89
N MET A 459 -28.25 26.72 -11.21
CA MET A 459 -27.21 26.42 -10.24
C MET A 459 -26.65 27.66 -9.52
N LYS A 460 -26.75 28.85 -10.13
CA LYS A 460 -26.08 30.07 -9.63
C LYS A 460 -26.34 30.39 -8.15
N ASN A 461 -27.53 30.07 -7.66
CA ASN A 461 -27.97 30.42 -6.28
C ASN A 461 -28.10 29.16 -5.39
N MET A 462 -27.53 28.03 -5.79
CA MET A 462 -27.52 26.80 -4.99
C MET A 462 -26.37 26.78 -4.01
N THR A 463 -26.54 26.09 -2.89
CA THR A 463 -25.39 25.69 -2.05
C THR A 463 -24.54 24.65 -2.78
N PRO A 464 -23.26 24.49 -2.42
CA PRO A 464 -22.40 23.49 -3.07
C PRO A 464 -23.00 22.07 -3.08
N LEU A 465 -23.57 21.64 -1.96
CA LEU A 465 -24.24 20.34 -1.86
C LEU A 465 -25.46 20.22 -2.77
N MET A 466 -26.27 21.27 -2.87
CA MET A 466 -27.44 21.28 -3.78
C MET A 466 -26.98 21.23 -5.23
N ALA A 467 -25.96 21.99 -5.60
CA ALA A 467 -25.42 21.99 -6.95
C ALA A 467 -24.84 20.62 -7.35
N ILE A 468 -24.07 19.96 -6.46
CA ILE A 468 -23.59 18.60 -6.71
C ILE A 468 -24.77 17.65 -6.98
N ASN A 469 -25.83 17.72 -6.17
CA ASN A 469 -27.02 16.89 -6.36
C ASN A 469 -27.74 17.19 -7.69
N TYR A 470 -27.84 18.45 -8.08
CA TYR A 470 -28.43 18.89 -9.33
C TYR A 470 -27.63 18.39 -10.54
N ILE A 471 -26.30 18.54 -10.53
CA ILE A 471 -25.42 18.04 -11.58
C ILE A 471 -25.53 16.52 -11.70
N ARG A 472 -25.53 15.81 -10.59
CA ARG A 472 -25.63 14.35 -10.57
C ARG A 472 -26.92 13.84 -11.22
N LYS A 473 -28.07 14.46 -10.90
CA LYS A 473 -29.41 13.95 -11.22
C LYS A 473 -30.04 14.67 -12.40
N SER A 474 -30.16 16.01 -12.34
CA SER A 474 -30.91 16.82 -13.30
C SER A 474 -30.10 17.07 -14.58
N VAL A 475 -28.84 17.44 -14.45
CA VAL A 475 -27.92 17.57 -15.60
C VAL A 475 -27.61 16.20 -16.24
N GLY A 476 -27.76 15.09 -15.47
CA GLY A 476 -27.58 13.74 -15.99
C GLY A 476 -26.14 13.19 -15.87
N TYR A 477 -25.32 13.76 -14.98
CA TYR A 477 -23.93 13.36 -14.83
C TYR A 477 -23.75 11.92 -14.34
N ASN A 478 -24.68 11.40 -13.49
CA ASN A 478 -24.67 9.99 -13.08
C ASN A 478 -24.87 9.04 -14.27
N ALA A 479 -25.78 9.35 -15.20
CA ALA A 479 -25.98 8.53 -16.40
C ALA A 479 -24.74 8.52 -17.31
N TYR A 480 -24.09 9.67 -17.44
CA TYR A 480 -22.81 9.79 -18.15
C TYR A 480 -21.73 8.90 -17.53
N LEU A 481 -21.57 8.92 -16.19
CA LEU A 481 -20.60 8.09 -15.51
C LEU A 481 -20.89 6.59 -15.66
N ALA A 482 -22.16 6.19 -15.62
CA ALA A 482 -22.57 4.80 -15.83
C ALA A 482 -22.25 4.31 -17.26
N GLU A 483 -22.46 5.17 -18.28
CA GLU A 483 -22.08 4.86 -19.65
C GLU A 483 -20.56 4.75 -19.79
N TYR A 484 -19.84 5.69 -19.21
CA TYR A 484 -18.37 5.71 -19.19
C TYR A 484 -17.78 4.49 -18.49
N ALA A 485 -18.32 4.10 -17.32
CA ALA A 485 -17.90 2.90 -16.59
C ALA A 485 -18.07 1.62 -17.42
N ARG A 486 -19.21 1.48 -18.12
CA ARG A 486 -19.46 0.35 -19.03
C ARG A 486 -18.47 0.31 -20.19
N PHE A 487 -18.22 1.46 -20.81
CA PHE A 487 -17.24 1.56 -21.90
C PHE A 487 -15.83 1.15 -21.45
N ARG A 488 -15.42 1.58 -20.24
CA ARG A 488 -14.11 1.31 -19.66
C ARG A 488 -14.01 -0.03 -18.94
N LYS A 489 -15.10 -0.79 -18.79
CA LYS A 489 -15.18 -2.01 -17.98
C LYS A 489 -14.76 -1.80 -16.53
N ILE A 490 -15.02 -0.61 -15.99
CA ILE A 490 -14.78 -0.23 -14.58
C ILE A 490 -16.09 -0.34 -13.83
N GLN A 491 -16.04 -0.63 -12.53
CA GLN A 491 -17.23 -0.65 -11.70
C GLN A 491 -17.76 0.78 -11.46
N GLU A 492 -19.04 1.03 -11.74
CA GLU A 492 -19.69 2.34 -11.58
C GLU A 492 -19.56 2.88 -10.16
N GLU A 493 -19.50 1.98 -9.19
CA GLU A 493 -19.35 2.30 -7.77
C GLU A 493 -18.07 3.10 -7.46
N GLU A 494 -16.99 2.92 -8.23
CA GLU A 494 -15.74 3.68 -8.02
C GLU A 494 -15.95 5.17 -8.29
N PHE A 495 -16.69 5.51 -9.33
CA PHE A 495 -17.00 6.90 -9.67
C PHE A 495 -18.05 7.50 -8.75
N THR A 496 -19.04 6.68 -8.37
CA THR A 496 -20.10 7.09 -7.44
C THR A 496 -19.51 7.43 -6.08
N GLN A 497 -18.52 6.68 -5.61
CA GLN A 497 -17.83 6.96 -4.36
C GLN A 497 -17.17 8.35 -4.35
N VAL A 498 -16.50 8.73 -5.44
CA VAL A 498 -15.89 10.07 -5.55
C VAL A 498 -16.94 11.18 -5.41
N LEU A 499 -18.11 11.01 -6.04
CA LEU A 499 -19.19 11.96 -5.91
C LEU A 499 -19.79 12.02 -4.51
N GLU A 500 -19.86 10.90 -3.82
CA GLU A 500 -20.35 10.82 -2.43
C GLU A 500 -19.36 11.49 -1.46
N GLU A 501 -18.06 11.25 -1.62
CA GLU A 501 -17.02 11.94 -0.85
C GLU A 501 -17.06 13.46 -1.11
N LEU A 502 -17.29 13.87 -2.36
CA LEU A 502 -17.40 15.28 -2.72
C LEU A 502 -18.63 15.93 -2.07
N GLN A 503 -19.78 15.22 -2.03
CA GLN A 503 -20.99 15.66 -1.32
C GLN A 503 -20.75 15.81 0.18
N GLU A 504 -20.02 14.86 0.81
CA GLU A 504 -19.66 14.98 2.22
C GLU A 504 -18.80 16.22 2.48
N SER A 505 -17.80 16.48 1.63
CA SER A 505 -16.94 17.65 1.76
C SER A 505 -17.66 18.97 1.59
N ALA A 506 -18.80 18.98 0.89
CA ALA A 506 -19.60 20.18 0.63
C ALA A 506 -20.65 20.46 1.71
N LYS A 507 -20.85 19.54 2.66
CA LYS A 507 -21.81 19.73 3.77
C LYS A 507 -21.38 20.88 4.67
N GLY A 508 -22.34 21.72 5.04
CA GLY A 508 -22.10 22.83 5.97
C GLY A 508 -21.57 24.11 5.33
N TYR A 509 -21.42 24.13 3.99
CA TYR A 509 -21.07 25.35 3.25
C TYR A 509 -22.31 25.90 2.52
N ASP A 510 -22.60 27.17 2.74
CA ASP A 510 -23.75 27.84 2.16
C ASP A 510 -23.43 28.51 0.81
N THR A 511 -22.15 28.81 0.53
CA THR A 511 -21.70 29.44 -0.71
C THR A 511 -20.57 28.68 -1.38
N TYR A 512 -20.44 28.85 -2.70
CA TYR A 512 -19.36 28.25 -3.47
C TYR A 512 -17.97 28.75 -3.00
N GLU A 513 -17.86 30.07 -2.74
CA GLU A 513 -16.62 30.68 -2.30
C GLU A 513 -16.10 30.05 -1.00
N ALA A 514 -16.97 29.92 0.00
CA ALA A 514 -16.59 29.32 1.29
C ALA A 514 -16.11 27.86 1.13
N TRP A 515 -16.73 27.09 0.23
CA TRP A 515 -16.29 25.73 -0.04
C TRP A 515 -15.00 25.70 -0.85
N PHE A 516 -14.79 26.63 -1.81
CA PHE A 516 -13.55 26.74 -2.56
C PHE A 516 -12.37 27.18 -1.69
N ASP A 517 -12.59 28.04 -0.71
CA ASP A 517 -11.57 28.39 0.28
C ASP A 517 -11.16 27.15 1.10
N HIS A 518 -12.11 26.35 1.56
CA HIS A 518 -11.83 25.08 2.21
C HIS A 518 -11.02 24.11 1.31
N ILE A 519 -11.41 23.98 0.04
CA ILE A 519 -10.66 23.15 -0.94
C ILE A 519 -9.22 23.60 -1.05
N LYS A 520 -8.99 24.91 -1.09
CA LYS A 520 -7.68 25.51 -1.18
C LYS A 520 -6.84 25.20 0.08
N GLU A 521 -7.37 25.47 1.27
CA GLU A 521 -6.70 25.18 2.54
C GLU A 521 -6.34 23.71 2.69
N TYR A 522 -7.27 22.81 2.37
CA TYR A 522 -7.04 21.38 2.39
C TYR A 522 -5.93 20.95 1.42
N THR A 523 -5.95 21.47 0.19
CA THR A 523 -4.95 21.18 -0.83
C THR A 523 -3.56 21.69 -0.43
N GLU A 524 -3.47 22.88 0.15
CA GLU A 524 -2.22 23.46 0.65
C GLU A 524 -1.64 22.61 1.78
N GLU A 525 -2.48 22.12 2.70
CA GLU A 525 -2.02 21.24 3.78
C GLU A 525 -1.52 19.89 3.25
N LEU A 526 -2.22 19.23 2.33
CA LEU A 526 -1.74 17.99 1.70
C LEU A 526 -0.37 18.20 1.01
N ASN A 527 -0.22 19.33 0.31
CA ASN A 527 1.04 19.68 -0.36
C ASN A 527 2.17 19.97 0.63
N ARG A 528 1.87 20.58 1.77
CA ARG A 528 2.82 20.80 2.86
C ARG A 528 3.30 19.47 3.42
N GLN A 529 2.38 18.57 3.76
CA GLN A 529 2.68 17.24 4.30
C GLN A 529 3.53 16.39 3.34
N SER A 530 3.34 16.54 2.03
CA SER A 530 4.13 15.80 1.04
C SER A 530 5.56 16.31 0.87
N LYS A 531 5.81 17.59 1.18
CA LYS A 531 7.12 18.27 1.00
C LYS A 531 7.97 18.26 2.27
N GLU A 532 7.36 18.22 3.45
CA GLU A 532 8.09 18.23 4.71
C GLU A 532 8.95 16.98 4.86
N ASN A 533 10.25 17.19 4.98
CA ASN A 533 11.22 16.12 5.19
C ASN A 533 10.88 15.33 6.46
N GLN A 534 10.89 14.00 6.35
CA GLN A 534 10.53 13.01 7.40
C GLN A 534 11.35 13.10 8.71
N LYS A 535 12.19 14.10 8.92
CA LYS A 535 13.14 14.15 10.03
C LYS A 535 12.59 14.68 11.35
N GLU A 536 11.49 15.43 11.34
CA GLU A 536 10.83 15.92 12.57
C GLU A 536 9.35 15.54 12.54
N LYS A 537 9.08 14.26 12.80
CA LYS A 537 7.73 13.72 12.81
C LYS A 537 7.07 13.95 14.17
N GLU A 538 6.68 15.17 14.47
CA GLU A 538 5.84 15.50 15.62
C GLU A 538 4.37 15.50 15.19
N GLY A 539 3.59 14.54 15.67
CA GLY A 539 2.17 14.46 15.36
C GLY A 539 1.63 13.04 15.37
N VAL A 540 0.31 12.94 15.25
CA VAL A 540 -0.38 11.65 15.11
C VAL A 540 -0.07 11.06 13.74
N VAL A 541 0.24 9.77 13.70
CA VAL A 541 0.55 9.07 12.44
C VAL A 541 -0.73 8.69 11.73
N VAL A 542 -0.92 9.17 10.51
CA VAL A 542 -2.01 8.74 9.62
C VAL A 542 -1.41 7.92 8.48
N SER A 543 -1.85 6.68 8.32
CA SER A 543 -1.22 5.75 7.38
C SER A 543 -2.17 4.66 6.89
N THR A 544 -1.76 3.94 5.87
CA THR A 544 -2.40 2.66 5.53
C THR A 544 -1.81 1.53 6.37
N MET A 545 -2.59 0.46 6.58
CA MET A 545 -2.10 -0.74 7.26
C MET A 545 -0.87 -1.34 6.54
N HIS A 546 -0.82 -1.24 5.21
CA HIS A 546 0.33 -1.73 4.42
C HIS A 546 1.63 -1.02 4.77
N SER A 547 1.60 0.30 4.85
CA SER A 547 2.79 1.12 5.07
C SER A 547 3.29 1.09 6.51
N THR A 548 2.48 0.59 7.44
CA THR A 548 2.89 0.42 8.84
C THR A 548 3.53 -0.93 9.15
N LYS A 549 3.70 -1.80 8.14
CA LYS A 549 4.43 -3.06 8.35
C LYS A 549 5.85 -2.76 8.85
N GLY A 550 6.23 -3.40 9.95
CA GLY A 550 7.50 -3.14 10.66
C GLY A 550 7.44 -2.06 11.74
N LEU A 551 6.46 -1.15 11.71
CA LEU A 551 6.28 -0.12 12.74
C LEU A 551 5.49 -0.64 13.95
N GLU A 552 5.46 0.17 15.05
CA GLU A 552 4.73 -0.17 16.27
C GLU A 552 4.41 1.10 17.07
N PHE A 553 3.22 1.14 17.68
CA PHE A 553 2.68 2.30 18.37
C PHE A 553 2.07 1.91 19.71
N GLU A 554 2.05 2.84 20.67
CA GLU A 554 1.36 2.58 21.96
C GLU A 554 -0.15 2.46 21.77
N ARG A 555 -0.73 3.31 20.89
CA ARG A 555 -2.16 3.34 20.58
C ARG A 555 -2.39 3.28 19.07
N VAL A 556 -3.31 2.41 18.67
CA VAL A 556 -3.71 2.26 17.25
C VAL A 556 -5.22 2.35 17.14
N PHE A 557 -5.68 3.17 16.21
CA PHE A 557 -7.05 3.20 15.72
C PHE A 557 -7.13 2.51 14.36
N LEU A 558 -8.10 1.65 14.20
CA LEU A 558 -8.49 1.01 12.94
C LEU A 558 -9.92 1.47 12.63
N PRO A 559 -10.11 2.62 11.98
CA PRO A 559 -11.43 3.10 11.58
C PRO A 559 -11.95 2.37 10.34
N ASP A 560 -13.23 2.55 10.03
CA ASP A 560 -13.89 2.00 8.85
C ASP A 560 -13.76 0.48 8.71
N VAL A 561 -13.73 -0.26 9.84
CA VAL A 561 -13.70 -1.72 9.80
C VAL A 561 -15.10 -2.23 9.45
N ASN A 562 -15.51 -1.92 8.22
CA ASN A 562 -16.79 -2.25 7.64
C ASN A 562 -16.66 -3.27 6.51
N GLU A 563 -17.72 -4.01 6.24
CA GLU A 563 -17.82 -4.86 5.05
C GLU A 563 -17.63 -3.99 3.80
N ASP A 564 -17.04 -4.51 2.74
CA ASP A 564 -16.66 -3.83 1.50
C ASP A 564 -15.51 -2.81 1.62
N VAL A 565 -15.08 -2.49 2.86
CA VAL A 565 -13.87 -1.72 3.16
C VAL A 565 -12.76 -2.67 3.63
N ILE A 566 -13.04 -3.48 4.65
CA ILE A 566 -12.18 -4.56 5.19
C ILE A 566 -13.09 -5.77 5.47
N PRO A 567 -13.07 -6.83 4.65
CA PRO A 567 -12.29 -6.97 3.41
C PRO A 567 -12.74 -6.00 2.32
N HIS A 568 -11.80 -5.64 1.44
CA HIS A 568 -12.10 -4.73 0.33
C HIS A 568 -13.09 -5.39 -0.65
N LYS A 569 -14.04 -4.60 -1.22
CA LYS A 569 -15.08 -5.09 -2.13
C LYS A 569 -14.59 -5.90 -3.34
N LYS A 570 -13.35 -5.68 -3.79
CA LYS A 570 -12.72 -6.44 -4.87
C LYS A 570 -12.22 -7.83 -4.44
N SER A 571 -12.19 -8.12 -3.15
CA SER A 571 -11.70 -9.38 -2.58
C SER A 571 -12.81 -10.43 -2.55
N MET A 572 -13.15 -10.95 -3.73
CA MET A 572 -14.28 -11.89 -3.90
C MET A 572 -13.91 -13.34 -3.66
N LYS A 573 -12.66 -13.72 -3.93
CA LYS A 573 -12.17 -15.08 -3.76
C LYS A 573 -11.73 -15.28 -2.32
N GLU A 574 -11.86 -16.51 -1.81
CA GLU A 574 -11.46 -16.86 -0.45
C GLU A 574 -9.98 -16.52 -0.18
N GLU A 575 -9.11 -16.73 -1.16
CA GLU A 575 -7.68 -16.38 -1.06
C GLU A 575 -7.44 -14.87 -0.92
N ASP A 576 -8.28 -14.06 -1.53
CA ASP A 576 -8.20 -12.60 -1.41
C ASP A 576 -8.75 -12.13 -0.05
N VAL A 577 -9.81 -12.79 0.46
CA VAL A 577 -10.32 -12.55 1.81
C VAL A 577 -9.28 -12.95 2.87
N GLU A 578 -8.56 -14.06 2.67
CA GLU A 578 -7.45 -14.46 3.56
C GLU A 578 -6.32 -13.43 3.55
N GLU A 579 -6.01 -12.79 2.41
CA GLU A 579 -5.01 -11.72 2.34
C GLU A 579 -5.48 -10.46 3.07
N GLU A 580 -6.75 -10.05 2.89
CA GLU A 580 -7.36 -8.94 3.63
C GLU A 580 -7.32 -9.21 5.15
N ARG A 581 -7.54 -10.44 5.56
CA ARG A 581 -7.45 -10.83 6.96
C ARG A 581 -6.01 -10.73 7.49
N ARG A 582 -4.99 -11.09 6.69
CA ARG A 582 -3.58 -10.85 7.03
C ARG A 582 -3.28 -9.37 7.17
N LEU A 583 -3.84 -8.55 6.28
CA LEU A 583 -3.67 -7.09 6.37
C LEU A 583 -4.29 -6.54 7.65
N PHE A 584 -5.49 -6.96 7.99
CA PHE A 584 -6.15 -6.57 9.24
C PHE A 584 -5.35 -7.06 10.46
N TYR A 585 -4.85 -8.29 10.44
CA TYR A 585 -3.93 -8.83 11.44
C TYR A 585 -2.66 -8.00 11.60
N VAL A 586 -2.07 -7.54 10.47
CA VAL A 586 -0.93 -6.62 10.52
C VAL A 586 -1.32 -5.32 11.23
N GLY A 587 -2.45 -4.70 10.89
CA GLY A 587 -2.95 -3.49 11.54
C GLY A 587 -3.12 -3.68 13.06
N VAL A 588 -3.80 -4.73 13.48
CA VAL A 588 -4.01 -5.10 14.90
C VAL A 588 -2.68 -5.23 15.64
N THR A 589 -1.72 -5.93 15.06
CA THR A 589 -0.41 -6.19 15.68
C THR A 589 0.56 -5.00 15.68
N ARG A 590 0.14 -3.84 15.19
CA ARG A 590 0.91 -2.58 15.35
C ARG A 590 0.75 -1.99 16.72
N ALA A 591 -0.34 -2.31 17.43
CA ALA A 591 -0.62 -1.80 18.75
C ALA A 591 0.21 -2.52 19.82
N LYS A 592 0.78 -1.73 20.77
CA LYS A 592 1.43 -2.24 21.97
C LYS A 592 0.45 -2.39 23.12
N LYS A 593 -0.37 -1.35 23.35
CA LYS A 593 -1.17 -1.20 24.57
C LYS A 593 -2.65 -0.96 24.32
N TYR A 594 -2.99 -0.07 23.40
CA TYR A 594 -4.36 0.34 23.14
C TYR A 594 -4.72 0.11 21.68
N LEU A 595 -5.76 -0.70 21.45
CA LEU A 595 -6.28 -1.00 20.12
C LEU A 595 -7.75 -0.61 20.05
N HIS A 596 -8.10 0.20 19.07
CA HIS A 596 -9.47 0.59 18.78
C HIS A 596 -9.86 0.06 17.41
N ILE A 597 -10.81 -0.86 17.34
CA ILE A 597 -11.41 -1.40 16.12
C ILE A 597 -12.77 -0.73 15.97
N LEU A 598 -12.91 0.17 15.00
CA LEU A 598 -14.05 1.03 14.87
C LEU A 598 -14.79 0.74 13.55
N SER A 599 -16.12 0.81 13.60
CA SER A 599 -16.99 0.61 12.43
C SER A 599 -18.16 1.59 12.47
N VAL A 600 -18.82 1.79 11.35
CA VAL A 600 -19.97 2.71 11.22
C VAL A 600 -21.20 2.00 10.66
N LYS A 601 -22.41 2.47 11.04
CA LYS A 601 -23.67 1.97 10.49
C LYS A 601 -24.01 2.63 9.15
N LYS A 602 -23.44 3.80 8.87
CA LYS A 602 -23.61 4.52 7.60
C LYS A 602 -22.27 5.00 7.08
N LEU A 603 -21.95 4.60 5.87
CA LEU A 603 -20.79 5.02 5.12
C LEU A 603 -21.25 5.88 3.95
N TYR A 604 -20.84 7.16 3.89
CA TYR A 604 -21.27 8.10 2.82
C TYR A 604 -22.81 8.09 2.59
N ASN A 605 -23.60 8.17 3.66
CA ASN A 605 -25.08 8.12 3.66
C ASN A 605 -25.71 6.79 3.17
N LYS A 606 -24.95 5.77 2.90
CA LYS A 606 -25.43 4.41 2.64
C LYS A 606 -25.35 3.56 3.90
N ASP A 607 -26.34 2.69 4.09
CA ASP A 607 -26.30 1.73 5.18
C ASP A 607 -25.08 0.80 4.98
N SER A 608 -24.34 0.61 6.06
CA SER A 608 -23.16 -0.23 6.11
C SER A 608 -23.20 -1.13 7.35
N ARG A 609 -22.49 -2.23 7.30
CA ARG A 609 -22.40 -3.17 8.41
C ARG A 609 -20.96 -3.34 8.86
N PRO A 610 -20.72 -3.70 10.13
CA PRO A 610 -19.38 -4.08 10.57
C PRO A 610 -18.80 -5.18 9.68
N SER A 611 -17.47 -5.18 9.54
CA SER A 611 -16.74 -6.21 8.83
C SER A 611 -17.06 -7.61 9.36
N ARG A 612 -17.11 -8.60 8.48
CA ARG A 612 -17.17 -10.03 8.86
C ARG A 612 -16.06 -10.40 9.85
N PHE A 613 -14.90 -9.75 9.80
CA PHE A 613 -13.80 -10.00 10.72
C PHE A 613 -14.13 -9.54 12.14
N VAL A 614 -14.93 -8.48 12.30
CA VAL A 614 -15.44 -8.02 13.59
C VAL A 614 -16.52 -8.98 14.11
N GLU A 615 -17.39 -9.48 13.23
CA GLU A 615 -18.43 -10.44 13.62
C GLU A 615 -17.82 -11.79 14.05
N GLU A 616 -16.82 -12.27 13.34
CA GLU A 616 -16.04 -13.47 13.68
C GLU A 616 -15.36 -13.30 15.06
N LEU A 617 -14.75 -12.13 15.32
CA LEU A 617 -14.15 -11.80 16.60
C LEU A 617 -15.16 -11.83 17.74
N ARG A 618 -16.32 -11.16 17.57
CA ARG A 618 -17.42 -11.15 18.54
C ARG A 618 -17.92 -12.56 18.87
N SER A 619 -18.14 -13.37 17.85
CA SER A 619 -18.58 -14.77 18.01
C SER A 619 -17.60 -15.62 18.82
N ARG A 620 -16.29 -15.39 18.69
CA ARG A 620 -15.28 -16.07 19.51
C ARG A 620 -15.23 -15.56 20.95
N GLN A 621 -15.38 -14.27 21.16
CA GLN A 621 -15.42 -13.67 22.49
C GLN A 621 -16.64 -14.15 23.27
N GLU A 622 -17.80 -14.27 22.61
CA GLU A 622 -19.03 -14.85 23.19
C GLU A 622 -18.82 -16.31 23.62
N LYS A 623 -18.25 -17.14 22.74
CA LYS A 623 -17.95 -18.55 23.05
C LYS A 623 -16.99 -18.74 24.24
N ARG A 624 -16.14 -17.73 24.54
CA ARG A 624 -15.24 -17.73 25.70
C ARG A 624 -15.88 -17.14 26.98
N GLY A 625 -17.11 -16.62 26.89
CA GLY A 625 -17.76 -15.96 28.01
C GLY A 625 -17.17 -14.60 28.40
N VAL A 626 -16.44 -13.96 27.48
CA VAL A 626 -15.78 -12.64 27.70
C VAL A 626 -16.74 -11.48 27.44
N LEU A 627 -17.76 -11.67 26.62
CA LEU A 627 -18.82 -10.68 26.40
C LEU A 627 -20.02 -10.99 27.30
N HIS A 628 -20.07 -10.38 28.49
CA HIS A 628 -21.32 -10.11 29.17
C HIS A 628 -21.82 -8.73 28.76
N GLY A 629 -22.94 -8.75 28.07
CA GLY A 629 -23.70 -7.68 27.49
C GLY A 629 -23.49 -6.25 28.00
N LYS A 630 -23.28 -5.33 27.05
CA LYS A 630 -24.17 -4.15 26.91
C LYS A 630 -23.92 -3.48 25.56
#